data_4bda02a63ad5a385eeeb3b73309a7270
#
_entry.id   4bda02a63ad5a385eeeb3b73309a7270
#
_cell.length_a   1.000
_cell.length_b   1.000
_cell.length_c   1.000
_cell.angle_alpha   90.00
_cell.angle_beta   90.00
_cell.angle_gamma   90.00
#
_symmetry.space_group_name_H-M   'P 1'
#
loop_
_entity.id
_entity.type
_entity.pdbx_description
1 polymer ?
#
loop_
_entity_poly.entity_id
_entity_poly.type
_entity_poly.pdbx_seq_one_letter_code
_entity_poly.pdbx_strand_id
1 'polypeptide(L)'
;FTLSTSGSWNINTADNLNYHCIGSYTNTLTNGRNYDAGTSIDDTTSLSSSLNDLSSGYDLLTNTEEYDVDFILMGSASYGKEVSQALASKIIAVAEERKDAIAFISPYKEGLLQQSGTSSFTPINSSTITDNIIGFYSPIPSSSYAVFDSGYKYMYDRFSGTFRYIPLNGDIAGMCARTDASGTPWVSPAGTSRGSVLNAVKLAYNPSKLQRDRLYSNRINPVIMSPGSGIILFGDKTGX
;
A
#
# COMPACT_ATOMS: atom_id res chain seq x y z
N PHE A 1 -22.99 -8.29 -22.70
CA PHE A 1 -24.04 -7.33 -22.46
C PHE A 1 -24.66 -6.94 -23.78
N THR A 2 -25.94 -7.16 -23.90
CA THR A 2 -26.64 -6.99 -25.15
C THR A 2 -27.69 -5.89 -25.03
N LEU A 3 -27.60 -4.94 -25.93
CA LEU A 3 -28.54 -3.83 -25.97
C LEU A 3 -29.11 -3.72 -27.37
N SER A 4 -30.27 -3.13 -27.48
CA SER A 4 -30.82 -2.81 -28.78
C SER A 4 -29.94 -1.76 -29.46
N THR A 5 -29.66 -1.97 -30.71
CA THR A 5 -28.80 -1.06 -31.45
C THR A 5 -29.57 -0.29 -32.51
N SER A 6 -30.88 -0.44 -32.54
CA SER A 6 -31.67 0.28 -33.52
C SER A 6 -31.89 1.71 -33.05
N GLY A 7 -31.13 2.59 -33.60
CA GLY A 7 -31.23 3.99 -33.26
C GLY A 7 -30.34 4.38 -32.10
N SER A 8 -30.49 5.61 -31.68
CA SER A 8 -29.66 6.13 -30.59
C SER A 8 -30.22 5.72 -29.24
N TRP A 9 -29.32 5.33 -28.37
CA TRP A 9 -29.69 5.04 -26.99
C TRP A 9 -29.80 6.34 -26.23
N ASN A 10 -30.92 6.49 -25.59
CA ASN A 10 -31.16 7.66 -24.78
C ASN A 10 -31.49 7.19 -23.37
N ILE A 11 -30.57 7.35 -22.46
CA ILE A 11 -30.80 6.95 -21.07
C ILE A 11 -31.55 8.07 -20.39
N ASN A 12 -32.83 7.85 -20.22
CA ASN A 12 -33.69 8.78 -19.50
C ASN A 12 -33.56 8.45 -18.00
N THR A 13 -33.05 9.37 -17.26
CA THR A 13 -32.84 9.14 -15.82
C THR A 13 -34.13 8.88 -15.06
N ALA A 14 -35.25 9.31 -15.61
CA ALA A 14 -36.54 9.06 -14.97
C ALA A 14 -37.06 7.65 -15.20
N ASP A 15 -36.59 7.01 -16.28
CA ASP A 15 -37.13 5.71 -16.68
C ASP A 15 -36.05 4.67 -16.90
N ASN A 16 -34.91 4.84 -16.31
CA ASN A 16 -33.79 3.98 -16.60
C ASN A 16 -33.97 2.54 -16.13
N LEU A 17 -35.03 2.26 -15.43
CA LEU A 17 -35.30 0.90 -14.95
C LEU A 17 -35.92 0.01 -16.03
N ASN A 18 -36.36 0.59 -17.12
CA ASN A 18 -37.13 -0.14 -18.11
C ASN A 18 -36.37 -0.48 -19.39
N TYR A 19 -35.06 -0.35 -19.37
CA TYR A 19 -34.28 -0.68 -20.56
C TYR A 19 -34.00 -2.17 -20.62
N HIS A 20 -34.19 -2.74 -21.81
CA HIS A 20 -33.96 -4.15 -22.06
C HIS A 20 -32.86 -4.32 -23.08
N CYS A 21 -32.06 -5.33 -22.87
CA CYS A 21 -31.01 -5.68 -23.82
C CYS A 21 -31.57 -6.63 -24.87
N ILE A 22 -31.60 -6.21 -26.10
CA ILE A 22 -31.98 -7.05 -27.22
C ILE A 22 -30.98 -6.84 -28.34
N GLY A 23 -30.56 -7.90 -28.96
CA GLY A 23 -29.53 -7.82 -29.98
C GLY A 23 -28.14 -7.74 -29.38
N SER A 24 -27.18 -7.56 -30.25
CA SER A 24 -25.78 -7.53 -29.88
C SER A 24 -25.25 -6.09 -29.87
N TYR A 25 -24.52 -5.77 -28.82
CA TYR A 25 -23.94 -4.44 -28.68
C TYR A 25 -22.52 -4.55 -28.12
N THR A 26 -21.58 -3.98 -28.82
CA THR A 26 -20.18 -3.95 -28.37
C THR A 26 -19.87 -2.53 -27.91
N ASN A 27 -19.44 -2.42 -26.66
CA ASN A 27 -19.08 -1.14 -26.10
C ASN A 27 -17.66 -1.23 -25.53
N THR A 28 -16.81 -0.34 -25.97
CA THR A 28 -15.46 -0.26 -25.46
C THR A 28 -15.44 0.67 -24.25
N LEU A 29 -14.99 0.13 -23.14
CA LEU A 29 -14.86 0.95 -21.93
C LEU A 29 -13.73 1.95 -22.13
N THR A 30 -14.01 3.19 -21.77
CA THR A 30 -13.03 4.27 -21.89
C THR A 30 -12.97 5.06 -20.60
N ASN A 31 -11.95 5.89 -20.49
CA ASN A 31 -11.78 6.79 -19.35
C ASN A 31 -11.70 6.07 -18.01
N GLY A 32 -11.12 4.88 -18.02
CA GLY A 32 -10.86 4.18 -16.78
C GLY A 32 -9.87 4.97 -15.93
N ARG A 33 -10.04 4.89 -14.61
CA ARG A 33 -9.18 5.60 -13.67
C ARG A 33 -8.80 4.69 -12.52
N ASN A 34 -7.62 4.91 -12.00
CA ASN A 34 -7.20 4.20 -10.78
C ASN A 34 -7.83 4.83 -9.54
N TYR A 35 -8.29 6.07 -9.65
CA TYR A 35 -8.87 6.82 -8.54
C TYR A 35 -9.72 7.95 -9.11
N ASP A 36 -10.57 8.49 -8.26
CA ASP A 36 -11.44 9.59 -8.69
C ASP A 36 -10.66 10.91 -8.61
N ALA A 37 -10.12 11.28 -9.72
CA ALA A 37 -9.32 12.50 -9.82
C ALA A 37 -10.13 13.66 -10.39
N GLY A 38 -11.43 13.54 -10.37
CA GLY A 38 -12.27 14.55 -11.02
C GLY A 38 -12.02 14.55 -12.51
N THR A 39 -11.41 15.59 -13.00
CA THR A 39 -11.11 15.69 -14.43
C THR A 39 -9.74 15.11 -14.79
N SER A 40 -8.94 14.75 -13.81
CA SER A 40 -7.60 14.28 -14.03
C SER A 40 -7.51 12.76 -13.91
N ILE A 41 -6.69 12.15 -14.74
CA ILE A 41 -6.36 10.74 -14.61
C ILE A 41 -4.93 10.58 -14.09
N ASP A 42 -4.41 11.65 -13.53
CA ASP A 42 -3.06 11.69 -12.97
C ASP A 42 -2.99 10.85 -11.70
N ASP A 43 -2.00 10.00 -11.64
CA ASP A 43 -1.82 9.13 -10.48
C ASP A 43 -1.16 9.84 -9.29
N THR A 44 -0.92 11.12 -9.41
CA THR A 44 -0.40 11.90 -8.27
C THR A 44 -1.49 12.29 -7.30
N THR A 45 -2.75 12.19 -7.70
CA THR A 45 -3.85 12.56 -6.84
C THR A 45 -4.18 11.41 -5.88
N SER A 46 -4.97 11.71 -4.88
CA SER A 46 -5.40 10.72 -3.90
C SER A 46 -6.39 9.74 -4.51
N LEU A 47 -6.45 8.56 -3.94
CA LEU A 47 -7.45 7.59 -4.33
C LEU A 47 -8.84 8.09 -3.95
N SER A 48 -9.84 7.68 -4.71
CA SER A 48 -11.22 8.12 -4.48
C SER A 48 -11.90 7.35 -3.35
N SER A 49 -11.39 6.16 -3.04
CA SER A 49 -12.04 5.32 -2.03
C SER A 49 -12.01 6.00 -0.67
N SER A 50 -13.15 6.04 -0.03
CA SER A 50 -13.23 6.62 1.30
C SER A 50 -12.71 5.63 2.34
N LEU A 51 -12.41 6.14 3.53
CA LEU A 51 -11.99 5.27 4.63
C LEU A 51 -13.07 4.24 4.94
N ASN A 52 -14.33 4.64 4.86
CA ASN A 52 -15.44 3.74 5.13
C ASN A 52 -15.50 2.60 4.11
N ASP A 53 -15.27 2.91 2.84
CA ASP A 53 -15.27 1.87 1.79
C ASP A 53 -14.13 0.89 2.01
N LEU A 54 -12.94 1.42 2.31
CA LEU A 54 -11.78 0.57 2.57
C LEU A 54 -11.98 -0.30 3.80
N SER A 55 -12.51 0.30 4.86
CA SER A 55 -12.79 -0.45 6.10
C SER A 55 -13.78 -1.58 5.86
N SER A 56 -14.83 -1.31 5.07
CA SER A 56 -15.82 -2.33 4.74
C SER A 56 -15.18 -3.48 3.95
N GLY A 57 -14.25 -3.15 3.05
CA GLY A 57 -13.54 -4.17 2.31
C GLY A 57 -12.68 -5.05 3.20
N TYR A 58 -11.95 -4.43 4.12
CA TYR A 58 -11.11 -5.20 5.04
C TYR A 58 -11.93 -6.00 6.05
N ASP A 59 -13.13 -5.52 6.41
CA ASP A 59 -14.02 -6.25 7.31
C ASP A 59 -14.41 -7.62 6.76
N LEU A 60 -14.48 -7.74 5.43
CA LEU A 60 -14.80 -9.05 4.82
C LEU A 60 -13.79 -10.11 5.20
N LEU A 61 -12.53 -9.70 5.42
CA LEU A 61 -11.46 -10.63 5.74
C LEU A 61 -11.55 -11.20 7.16
N THR A 62 -12.44 -10.68 8.00
CA THR A 62 -12.62 -11.27 9.33
C THR A 62 -13.32 -12.63 9.26
N ASN A 63 -13.96 -12.94 8.15
CA ASN A 63 -14.62 -14.23 7.97
C ASN A 63 -13.59 -15.28 7.56
N THR A 64 -13.07 -15.99 8.55
CA THR A 64 -12.03 -17.00 8.31
C THR A 64 -12.53 -18.26 7.62
N GLU A 65 -13.84 -18.46 7.60
CA GLU A 65 -14.42 -19.62 6.92
C GLU A 65 -14.52 -19.40 5.42
N GLU A 66 -14.60 -18.15 5.00
CA GLU A 66 -14.75 -17.81 3.58
C GLU A 66 -13.45 -17.39 2.94
N TYR A 67 -12.58 -16.70 3.70
CA TYR A 67 -11.35 -16.13 3.15
C TYR A 67 -10.14 -16.66 3.88
N ASP A 68 -9.34 -17.44 3.16
CA ASP A 68 -8.09 -18.00 3.68
C ASP A 68 -6.95 -17.07 3.27
N VAL A 69 -6.49 -16.24 4.20
CA VAL A 69 -5.42 -15.27 3.92
C VAL A 69 -4.34 -15.35 4.99
N ASP A 70 -3.09 -15.26 4.56
CA ASP A 70 -1.94 -15.25 5.46
C ASP A 70 -1.41 -13.83 5.68
N PHE A 71 -1.48 -12.98 4.64
CA PHE A 71 -0.92 -11.63 4.69
C PHE A 71 -1.97 -10.62 4.29
N ILE A 72 -2.09 -9.56 5.08
CA ILE A 72 -3.00 -8.45 4.78
C ILE A 72 -2.15 -7.22 4.53
N LEU A 73 -2.24 -6.66 3.34
CA LEU A 73 -1.43 -5.54 2.93
C LEU A 73 -2.21 -4.24 3.03
N MET A 74 -1.57 -3.21 3.57
CA MET A 74 -2.18 -1.89 3.57
C MET A 74 -2.29 -1.31 2.17
N GLY A 75 -1.32 -1.65 1.31
CA GLY A 75 -1.28 -1.07 -0.02
C GLY A 75 -0.91 0.40 0.03
N SER A 76 -1.61 1.21 -0.74
CA SER A 76 -1.34 2.64 -0.80
C SER A 76 -1.66 3.33 0.53
N ALA A 77 -0.86 4.33 0.88
CA ALA A 77 -1.08 5.15 2.07
C ALA A 77 -1.10 6.63 1.67
N SER A 78 -1.78 6.94 0.58
CA SER A 78 -1.83 8.29 0.01
C SER A 78 -3.10 9.04 0.42
N TYR A 79 -3.58 8.81 1.62
CA TYR A 79 -4.84 9.38 2.11
C TYR A 79 -4.65 10.48 3.16
N GLY A 80 -3.40 10.90 3.37
CA GLY A 80 -3.09 11.79 4.46
C GLY A 80 -2.83 11.02 5.75
N LYS A 81 -2.28 11.73 6.74
CA LYS A 81 -1.83 11.09 7.97
C LYS A 81 -2.96 10.42 8.74
N GLU A 82 -4.04 11.16 8.99
CA GLU A 82 -5.10 10.69 9.88
C GLU A 82 -5.88 9.51 9.28
N VAL A 83 -6.21 9.61 7.99
CA VAL A 83 -6.93 8.53 7.31
C VAL A 83 -6.05 7.29 7.21
N SER A 84 -4.76 7.47 6.90
CA SER A 84 -3.84 6.34 6.83
C SER A 84 -3.66 5.67 8.19
N GLN A 85 -3.61 6.44 9.28
CA GLN A 85 -3.54 5.87 10.62
C GLN A 85 -4.81 5.08 10.96
N ALA A 86 -5.97 5.61 10.60
CA ALA A 86 -7.24 4.92 10.85
C ALA A 86 -7.30 3.62 10.05
N LEU A 87 -6.87 3.66 8.80
CA LEU A 87 -6.84 2.47 7.96
C LEU A 87 -5.87 1.42 8.52
N ALA A 88 -4.68 1.85 8.93
CA ALA A 88 -3.70 0.95 9.52
C ALA A 88 -4.26 0.28 10.78
N SER A 89 -4.91 1.06 11.64
CA SER A 89 -5.51 0.51 12.85
C SER A 89 -6.61 -0.50 12.52
N LYS A 90 -7.39 -0.24 11.50
CA LYS A 90 -8.44 -1.16 11.05
C LYS A 90 -7.85 -2.47 10.56
N ILE A 91 -6.81 -2.40 9.76
CA ILE A 91 -6.17 -3.59 9.20
C ILE A 91 -5.54 -4.42 10.32
N ILE A 92 -4.92 -3.76 11.30
CA ILE A 92 -4.35 -4.45 12.46
C ILE A 92 -5.45 -5.13 13.26
N ALA A 93 -6.60 -4.46 13.45
CA ALA A 93 -7.72 -5.03 14.19
C ALA A 93 -8.23 -6.31 13.49
N VAL A 94 -8.29 -6.30 12.17
CA VAL A 94 -8.70 -7.48 11.41
C VAL A 94 -7.70 -8.63 11.63
N ALA A 95 -6.41 -8.35 11.56
CA ALA A 95 -5.38 -9.36 11.78
C ALA A 95 -5.45 -9.91 13.21
N GLU A 96 -5.69 -9.03 14.18
CA GLU A 96 -5.80 -9.43 15.59
C GLU A 96 -7.03 -10.31 15.84
N GLU A 97 -8.12 -10.02 15.15
CA GLU A 97 -9.33 -10.83 15.28
C GLU A 97 -9.14 -12.21 14.68
N ARG A 98 -8.51 -12.26 13.50
CA ARG A 98 -8.26 -13.53 12.81
C ARG A 98 -7.24 -14.41 13.52
N LYS A 99 -6.12 -13.82 13.92
CA LYS A 99 -4.98 -14.51 14.58
C LYS A 99 -4.25 -15.53 13.69
N ASP A 100 -4.59 -15.56 12.41
CA ASP A 100 -3.93 -16.42 11.44
C ASP A 100 -3.32 -15.64 10.28
N ALA A 101 -3.32 -14.31 10.38
CA ALA A 101 -2.77 -13.46 9.33
C ALA A 101 -1.94 -12.33 9.95
N ILE A 102 -1.03 -11.78 9.15
CA ILE A 102 -0.17 -10.68 9.57
C ILE A 102 -0.43 -9.47 8.68
N ALA A 103 -0.58 -8.31 9.30
CA ALA A 103 -0.80 -7.04 8.61
C ALA A 103 0.53 -6.36 8.32
N PHE A 104 0.71 -5.86 7.11
CA PHE A 104 1.92 -5.14 6.70
C PHE A 104 1.55 -3.68 6.44
N ILE A 105 2.17 -2.77 7.19
CA ILE A 105 1.80 -1.36 7.22
C ILE A 105 2.98 -0.50 6.80
N SER A 106 2.70 0.49 5.95
CA SER A 106 3.68 1.51 5.54
C SER A 106 3.23 2.88 6.05
N PRO A 107 4.17 3.81 6.26
CA PRO A 107 3.80 5.16 6.68
C PRO A 107 3.12 5.92 5.55
N TYR A 108 2.43 7.02 5.91
CA TYR A 108 1.71 7.81 4.93
C TYR A 108 2.67 8.51 3.96
N LYS A 109 2.25 8.57 2.70
CA LYS A 109 3.10 9.08 1.61
C LYS A 109 3.53 10.53 1.85
N GLU A 110 2.60 11.35 2.31
CA GLU A 110 2.84 12.79 2.48
C GLU A 110 3.83 13.10 3.59
N GLY A 111 4.14 12.13 4.44
CA GLY A 111 5.16 12.31 5.47
C GLY A 111 6.58 12.14 4.97
N LEU A 112 6.74 11.53 3.80
CA LEU A 112 8.06 11.27 3.23
C LEU A 112 8.31 12.06 1.95
N LEU A 113 7.26 12.33 1.19
CA LEU A 113 7.37 12.87 -0.16
C LEU A 113 6.57 14.16 -0.26
N GLN A 114 7.13 15.12 -1.01
CA GLN A 114 6.42 16.33 -1.36
C GLN A 114 6.25 16.37 -2.86
N GLN A 115 5.14 16.90 -3.30
CA GLN A 115 4.88 17.05 -4.72
C GLN A 115 5.74 18.17 -5.27
N SER A 116 6.41 17.91 -6.37
CA SER A 116 7.21 18.92 -7.07
C SER A 116 6.77 18.93 -8.53
N GLY A 117 6.03 19.96 -8.89
CA GLY A 117 5.41 20.02 -10.20
C GLY A 117 4.06 19.33 -10.20
N THR A 118 3.57 19.02 -11.38
CA THR A 118 2.23 18.44 -11.54
C THR A 118 2.17 16.94 -11.29
N SER A 119 3.24 16.22 -11.57
CA SER A 119 3.18 14.77 -11.50
C SER A 119 4.42 14.11 -10.94
N SER A 120 5.26 14.86 -10.23
CA SER A 120 6.47 14.28 -9.66
C SER A 120 6.53 14.50 -8.17
N PHE A 121 7.21 13.58 -7.48
CA PHE A 121 7.38 13.61 -6.04
C PHE A 121 8.86 13.53 -5.71
N THR A 122 9.28 14.26 -4.69
CA THR A 122 10.66 14.21 -4.20
C THR A 122 10.65 14.03 -2.69
N PRO A 123 11.65 13.32 -2.15
CA PRO A 123 11.73 13.16 -0.69
C PRO A 123 11.99 14.49 0.00
N ILE A 124 11.40 14.64 1.17
CA ILE A 124 11.68 15.80 2.02
C ILE A 124 12.93 15.50 2.86
N ASN A 125 13.26 16.39 3.78
CA ASN A 125 14.45 16.26 4.63
C ASN A 125 14.39 15.01 5.48
N SER A 126 15.49 14.26 5.58
CA SER A 126 15.49 12.94 6.24
C SER A 126 15.19 13.01 7.73
N SER A 127 15.61 14.10 8.42
CA SER A 127 15.27 14.21 9.83
C SER A 127 13.78 14.45 10.02
N THR A 128 13.17 15.23 9.14
CA THR A 128 11.72 15.44 9.17
C THR A 128 11.00 14.14 8.84
N ILE A 129 11.49 13.38 7.88
CA ILE A 129 10.91 12.07 7.55
C ILE A 129 10.94 11.16 8.77
N THR A 130 12.06 11.11 9.47
CA THR A 130 12.19 10.26 10.66
C THR A 130 11.12 10.63 11.70
N ASP A 131 10.97 11.92 11.96
CA ASP A 131 9.97 12.39 12.92
C ASP A 131 8.56 12.07 12.45
N ASN A 132 8.29 12.23 11.16
CA ASN A 132 6.98 11.95 10.59
C ASN A 132 6.63 10.47 10.68
N ILE A 133 7.59 9.60 10.41
CA ILE A 133 7.36 8.14 10.49
C ILE A 133 7.06 7.74 11.92
N ILE A 134 7.87 8.20 12.86
CA ILE A 134 7.66 7.89 14.27
C ILE A 134 6.32 8.43 14.74
N GLY A 135 6.00 9.66 14.35
CA GLY A 135 4.71 10.26 14.70
C GLY A 135 3.52 9.54 14.08
N PHE A 136 3.72 8.93 12.92
CA PHE A 136 2.67 8.16 12.29
C PHE A 136 2.35 6.88 13.07
N TYR A 137 3.39 6.16 13.46
CA TYR A 137 3.20 4.87 14.14
C TYR A 137 2.90 5.00 15.63
N SER A 138 3.25 6.14 16.23
CA SER A 138 3.13 6.31 17.68
C SER A 138 1.72 6.03 18.22
N PRO A 139 0.64 6.56 17.61
CA PRO A 139 -0.70 6.30 18.15
C PRO A 139 -1.30 4.96 17.72
N ILE A 140 -0.64 4.25 16.79
CA ILE A 140 -1.18 2.98 16.30
C ILE A 140 -0.98 1.91 17.37
N PRO A 141 -2.00 1.08 17.64
CA PRO A 141 -1.92 0.07 18.69
C PRO A 141 -0.76 -0.91 18.48
N SER A 142 -0.19 -1.35 19.58
CA SER A 142 0.84 -2.38 19.56
C SER A 142 0.20 -3.72 19.22
N SER A 143 0.87 -4.50 18.38
CA SER A 143 0.32 -5.77 17.93
C SER A 143 1.42 -6.73 17.49
N SER A 144 1.27 -7.99 17.88
CA SER A 144 2.14 -9.06 17.37
C SER A 144 1.75 -9.48 15.95
N TYR A 145 0.61 -9.03 15.48
CA TYR A 145 0.10 -9.39 14.15
C TYR A 145 0.29 -8.28 13.13
N ALA A 146 1.22 -7.36 13.40
CA ALA A 146 1.50 -6.26 12.49
C ALA A 146 3.00 -6.08 12.30
N VAL A 147 3.38 -5.62 11.12
CA VAL A 147 4.77 -5.32 10.77
C VAL A 147 4.80 -3.92 10.18
N PHE A 148 5.65 -3.06 10.72
CA PHE A 148 5.75 -1.65 10.32
C PHE A 148 7.05 -1.42 9.56
N ASP A 149 6.97 -0.85 8.37
CA ASP A 149 8.16 -0.52 7.58
C ASP A 149 8.45 0.97 7.61
N SER A 150 9.57 1.36 7.00
CA SER A 150 10.06 2.73 7.06
C SER A 150 9.84 3.54 5.79
N GLY A 151 9.08 3.01 4.82
CA GLY A 151 8.83 3.91 3.73
C GLY A 151 8.49 3.40 2.36
N TYR A 152 9.16 3.98 1.36
CA TYR A 152 8.79 3.86 -0.04
C TYR A 152 10.02 3.58 -0.89
N LYS A 153 9.86 2.76 -1.91
CA LYS A 153 10.89 2.53 -2.93
C LYS A 153 10.51 3.27 -4.21
N TYR A 154 11.52 3.62 -4.98
CA TYR A 154 11.35 4.26 -6.29
C TYR A 154 11.58 3.20 -7.36
N MET A 155 10.56 2.94 -8.19
CA MET A 155 10.68 1.90 -9.21
C MET A 155 9.97 2.33 -10.49
N TYR A 156 10.33 1.67 -11.57
CA TYR A 156 9.72 1.90 -12.87
C TYR A 156 8.40 1.14 -12.98
N ASP A 157 7.34 1.87 -13.30
CA ASP A 157 6.04 1.29 -13.56
C ASP A 157 5.89 1.12 -15.07
N ARG A 158 6.01 -0.11 -15.52
CA ARG A 158 6.00 -0.39 -16.96
C ARG A 158 4.62 -0.17 -17.58
N PHE A 159 3.57 -0.15 -16.79
CA PHE A 159 2.22 0.01 -17.33
C PHE A 159 1.92 1.47 -17.66
N SER A 160 2.39 2.39 -16.85
CA SER A 160 2.23 3.82 -17.12
C SER A 160 3.46 4.44 -17.77
N GLY A 161 4.57 3.71 -17.84
CA GLY A 161 5.79 4.20 -18.46
C GLY A 161 6.53 5.25 -17.65
N THR A 162 6.30 5.30 -16.34
CA THR A 162 6.92 6.30 -15.47
C THR A 162 7.48 5.66 -14.22
N PHE A 163 8.38 6.38 -13.56
CA PHE A 163 8.88 5.99 -12.25
C PHE A 163 7.93 6.48 -11.16
N ARG A 164 7.74 5.66 -10.14
CA ARG A 164 6.85 6.00 -9.02
C ARG A 164 7.46 5.59 -7.69
N TYR A 165 7.00 6.25 -6.64
CA TYR A 165 7.28 5.81 -5.28
C TYR A 165 6.16 4.87 -4.82
N ILE A 166 6.56 3.67 -4.41
CA ILE A 166 5.65 2.58 -4.03
C ILE A 166 5.90 2.24 -2.56
N PRO A 167 4.86 2.11 -1.73
CA PRO A 167 5.07 1.71 -0.34
C PRO A 167 5.65 0.30 -0.24
N LEU A 168 6.41 0.06 0.83
CA LEU A 168 7.19 -1.17 0.97
C LEU A 168 6.41 -2.33 1.59
N ASN A 169 5.15 -2.12 2.00
CA ASN A 169 4.42 -3.19 2.68
C ASN A 169 4.29 -4.45 1.83
N GLY A 170 4.07 -4.29 0.53
CA GLY A 170 3.98 -5.44 -0.37
C GLY A 170 5.32 -6.16 -0.53
N ASP A 171 6.42 -5.41 -0.53
CA ASP A 171 7.74 -6.01 -0.66
C ASP A 171 8.11 -6.84 0.57
N ILE A 172 7.77 -6.35 1.75
CA ILE A 172 8.09 -7.07 2.98
C ILE A 172 7.23 -8.33 3.09
N ALA A 173 5.96 -8.24 2.73
CA ALA A 173 5.13 -9.44 2.65
C ALA A 173 5.70 -10.45 1.66
N GLY A 174 6.19 -9.96 0.52
CA GLY A 174 6.85 -10.82 -0.46
C GLY A 174 8.10 -11.49 0.06
N MET A 175 8.87 -10.79 0.90
CA MET A 175 10.03 -11.39 1.54
C MET A 175 9.63 -12.52 2.48
N CYS A 176 8.57 -12.31 3.24
CA CYS A 176 8.04 -13.36 4.12
C CYS A 176 7.58 -14.57 3.30
N ALA A 177 6.88 -14.32 2.20
CA ALA A 177 6.43 -15.41 1.33
C ALA A 177 7.60 -16.18 0.73
N ARG A 178 8.66 -15.46 0.30
CA ARG A 178 9.85 -16.13 -0.21
C ARG A 178 10.52 -17.00 0.85
N THR A 179 10.57 -16.50 2.07
CA THR A 179 11.18 -17.23 3.17
C THR A 179 10.37 -18.49 3.49
N ASP A 180 9.05 -18.36 3.51
CA ASP A 180 8.17 -19.51 3.72
C ASP A 180 8.35 -20.54 2.61
N ALA A 181 8.40 -20.08 1.37
CA ALA A 181 8.55 -20.97 0.22
C ALA A 181 9.90 -21.71 0.23
N SER A 182 10.91 -21.15 0.90
CA SER A 182 12.21 -21.81 1.03
C SER A 182 12.20 -22.95 2.05
N GLY A 183 11.08 -23.16 2.73
CA GLY A 183 10.95 -24.21 3.72
C GLY A 183 11.41 -23.85 5.11
N THR A 184 11.68 -22.60 5.35
CA THR A 184 12.16 -22.14 6.67
C THR A 184 11.34 -20.94 7.17
N PRO A 185 10.03 -21.15 7.41
CA PRO A 185 9.18 -20.01 7.80
C PRO A 185 9.52 -19.37 9.14
N TRP A 186 10.28 -20.10 9.98
CA TRP A 186 10.68 -19.58 11.29
C TRP A 186 11.94 -18.71 11.24
N VAL A 187 12.54 -18.56 10.07
CA VAL A 187 13.77 -17.77 9.94
C VAL A 187 13.39 -16.34 9.54
N SER A 188 14.14 -15.38 10.07
CA SER A 188 13.91 -13.97 9.77
C SER A 188 14.02 -13.71 8.27
N PRO A 189 13.05 -13.00 7.69
CA PRO A 189 13.14 -12.60 6.27
C PRO A 189 14.09 -11.43 6.03
N ALA A 190 14.62 -10.81 7.09
CA ALA A 190 15.47 -9.64 6.97
C ALA A 190 16.93 -10.01 6.70
N GLY A 191 17.72 -9.00 6.42
CA GLY A 191 19.18 -9.15 6.27
C GLY A 191 19.61 -9.28 4.82
N THR A 192 20.93 -9.43 4.65
CA THR A 192 21.56 -9.39 3.34
C THR A 192 21.26 -10.60 2.46
N SER A 193 20.89 -11.72 3.07
CA SER A 193 20.64 -12.94 2.30
C SER A 193 19.19 -13.12 1.88
N ARG A 194 18.25 -12.62 2.68
CA ARG A 194 16.83 -12.83 2.38
C ARG A 194 16.04 -11.55 2.22
N GLY A 195 16.52 -10.44 2.80
CA GLY A 195 15.77 -9.21 2.89
C GLY A 195 15.93 -8.23 1.74
N SER A 196 16.24 -8.72 0.54
CA SER A 196 16.42 -7.85 -0.62
C SER A 196 15.10 -7.33 -1.14
N VAL A 197 15.04 -6.01 -1.34
CA VAL A 197 13.91 -5.36 -1.99
C VAL A 197 14.16 -5.39 -3.49
N LEU A 198 13.23 -5.98 -4.22
CA LEU A 198 13.38 -6.16 -5.66
C LEU A 198 12.79 -4.97 -6.43
N ASN A 199 13.29 -4.77 -7.64
CA ASN A 199 12.76 -3.75 -8.55
C ASN A 199 12.74 -2.37 -7.92
N ALA A 200 13.85 -1.99 -7.30
CA ALA A 200 13.97 -0.68 -6.67
C ALA A 200 15.23 0.01 -7.16
N VAL A 201 15.08 1.26 -7.60
CA VAL A 201 16.20 2.09 -8.01
C VAL A 201 16.83 2.77 -6.79
N LYS A 202 15.97 3.26 -5.90
CA LYS A 202 16.40 3.96 -4.69
C LYS A 202 15.25 3.95 -3.68
N LEU A 203 15.57 4.41 -2.47
CA LEU A 203 14.56 4.61 -1.43
C LEU A 203 14.19 6.08 -1.33
N ALA A 204 12.94 6.35 -0.95
CA ALA A 204 12.54 7.71 -0.59
C ALA A 204 13.28 8.17 0.67
N TYR A 205 13.63 7.24 1.53
CA TYR A 205 14.24 7.53 2.83
C TYR A 205 15.25 6.43 3.14
N ASN A 206 16.51 6.83 3.23
CA ASN A 206 17.61 5.91 3.59
C ASN A 206 18.15 6.36 4.95
N PRO A 207 17.68 5.75 6.03
CA PRO A 207 18.04 6.25 7.37
C PRO A 207 19.51 6.04 7.72
N SER A 208 20.09 7.05 8.37
CA SER A 208 21.43 6.94 8.94
C SER A 208 21.40 5.96 10.13
N LYS A 209 22.60 5.63 10.65
CA LYS A 209 22.65 4.72 11.79
C LYS A 209 21.82 5.21 12.97
N LEU A 210 21.95 6.49 13.30
CA LEU A 210 21.21 7.06 14.43
C LEU A 210 19.69 7.02 14.15
N GLN A 211 19.29 7.31 12.92
CA GLN A 211 17.89 7.26 12.56
C GLN A 211 17.34 5.83 12.59
N ARG A 212 18.15 4.85 12.14
CA ARG A 212 17.74 3.45 12.23
C ARG A 212 17.51 3.02 13.68
N ASP A 213 18.42 3.44 14.57
CA ASP A 213 18.28 3.10 15.99
C ASP A 213 16.99 3.70 16.56
N ARG A 214 16.67 4.94 16.20
CA ARG A 214 15.44 5.58 16.63
C ARG A 214 14.20 4.84 16.09
N LEU A 215 14.23 4.47 14.80
CA LEU A 215 13.11 3.74 14.20
C LEU A 215 12.92 2.39 14.89
N TYR A 216 14.00 1.66 15.05
CA TYR A 216 13.94 0.32 15.61
C TYR A 216 13.46 0.33 17.07
N SER A 217 13.83 1.38 17.82
CA SER A 217 13.33 1.55 19.19
C SER A 217 11.84 1.85 19.23
N ASN A 218 11.25 2.28 18.11
CA ASN A 218 9.85 2.61 17.99
C ASN A 218 9.05 1.59 17.18
N ARG A 219 9.51 0.34 17.18
CA ARG A 219 8.81 -0.79 16.54
C ARG A 219 8.85 -0.78 15.01
N ILE A 220 9.65 0.08 14.41
CA ILE A 220 9.66 0.28 12.96
C ILE A 220 10.86 -0.43 12.37
N ASN A 221 10.65 -1.21 11.33
CA ASN A 221 11.69 -1.98 10.66
C ASN A 221 12.33 -1.14 9.57
N PRO A 222 13.57 -0.70 9.72
CA PRO A 222 14.19 0.12 8.71
C PRO A 222 14.53 -0.67 7.45
N VAL A 223 14.32 -0.03 6.31
CA VAL A 223 14.80 -0.54 5.03
C VAL A 223 15.90 0.42 4.60
N ILE A 224 17.06 -0.13 4.27
CA ILE A 224 18.25 0.69 4.02
C ILE A 224 18.88 0.33 2.66
N MET A 225 19.62 1.27 2.13
CA MET A 225 20.46 1.01 0.97
C MET A 225 21.86 0.71 1.45
N SER A 226 22.26 -0.54 1.32
CA SER A 226 23.54 -1.03 1.84
C SER A 226 24.55 -1.16 0.70
N PRO A 227 25.74 -0.58 0.83
CA PRO A 227 26.77 -0.75 -0.19
C PRO A 227 27.08 -2.23 -0.40
N GLY A 228 27.03 -2.65 -1.65
CA GLY A 228 27.32 -4.03 -2.02
C GLY A 228 26.17 -5.01 -1.89
N SER A 229 25.15 -4.67 -1.11
CA SER A 229 23.99 -5.56 -0.93
C SER A 229 22.70 -5.01 -1.51
N GLY A 230 22.72 -3.74 -1.91
CA GLY A 230 21.54 -3.10 -2.46
C GLY A 230 20.56 -2.67 -1.38
N ILE A 231 19.28 -2.70 -1.69
CA ILE A 231 18.24 -2.25 -0.77
C ILE A 231 17.75 -3.47 0.02
N ILE A 232 17.85 -3.38 1.35
CA ILE A 232 17.52 -4.52 2.21
C ILE A 232 16.67 -4.10 3.41
N LEU A 233 15.87 -5.04 3.87
CA LEU A 233 15.15 -4.92 5.13
C LEU A 233 16.12 -5.20 6.27
N PHE A 234 16.24 -4.26 7.22
CA PHE A 234 17.24 -4.32 8.27
C PHE A 234 16.62 -4.50 9.66
N GLY A 235 15.41 -4.99 9.75
CA GLY A 235 14.74 -5.26 11.02
C GLY A 235 13.62 -6.26 10.83
N ASP A 236 13.27 -6.93 11.91
CA ASP A 236 12.26 -7.99 11.87
C ASP A 236 11.36 -8.00 13.10
N LYS A 237 11.04 -6.82 13.61
CA LYS A 237 10.14 -6.68 14.77
C LYS A 237 8.68 -6.66 14.33
N THR A 238 7.81 -7.15 15.23
CA THR A 238 6.38 -6.90 15.11
C THR A 238 6.03 -5.58 15.81
N GLY A 239 4.82 -5.14 15.51
CA GLY A 239 4.28 -3.94 16.15
C GLY A 239 4.04 -4.08 17.65
N UNK A 240 4.30 -5.35 18.39
CA UNK A 240 4.23 -5.69 19.72
C UNK A 240 5.42 -5.58 20.43
#